data_0eacdc9f9cd314183ec524daf148bea9
#
_entry.id   0eacdc9f9cd314183ec524daf148bea9
#
_cell.length_a   1.000
_cell.length_b   1.000
_cell.length_c   1.000
_cell.angle_alpha   90.00
_cell.angle_beta   90.00
_cell.angle_gamma   90.00
#
_symmetry.space_group_name_H-M   'P 1'
#
loop_
_entity.id
_entity.type
_entity.pdbx_description
1 polymer ?
#
loop_
_entity_poly.entity_id
_entity_poly.type
_entity_poly.pdbx_seq_one_letter_code
_entity_poly.pdbx_strand_id
1 'polypeptide(L)'
;ENRWHVKTSGKQEFDVASIVIAGGVGSFEPRKFPLKECEKFEGSSLFYSIKDKKIFKDKTISIFGGGDSALDWAIELSNTSKVNLIHRRDGFSGAESSVQKVKELHEQGKLNLYTKYQINSVLGDDKIDLIKIKHDDGEIKEFKTV
;
A
#
# COMPACT_ATOMS: atom_id res chain seq x y z
N GLU A 1 -16.26 -44.97 0.63
CA GLU A 1 -16.19 -43.52 0.75
C GLU A 1 -15.06 -43.00 -0.13
N ASN A 2 -15.36 -42.05 -1.05
CA ASN A 2 -14.33 -41.49 -1.93
C ASN A 2 -13.43 -40.58 -1.09
N ARG A 3 -12.13 -40.91 -1.09
CA ARG A 3 -11.08 -40.09 -0.48
C ARG A 3 -10.10 -39.62 -1.54
N TRP A 4 -9.49 -38.46 -1.33
CA TRP A 4 -8.48 -37.92 -2.22
C TRP A 4 -7.11 -38.14 -1.62
N HIS A 5 -6.21 -38.74 -2.42
CA HIS A 5 -4.81 -38.82 -2.05
C HIS A 5 -4.06 -37.61 -2.63
N VAL A 6 -3.52 -36.76 -1.75
CA VAL A 6 -2.82 -35.52 -2.12
C VAL A 6 -1.33 -35.68 -1.84
N LYS A 7 -0.50 -35.44 -2.85
CA LYS A 7 0.96 -35.42 -2.73
C LYS A 7 1.48 -34.01 -3.01
N THR A 8 2.26 -33.45 -2.11
CA THR A 8 2.88 -32.13 -2.26
C THR A 8 4.25 -32.18 -2.90
N SER A 9 4.74 -31.09 -3.47
CA SER A 9 6.11 -30.97 -3.97
C SER A 9 7.17 -31.19 -2.88
N GLY A 10 6.81 -30.96 -1.61
CA GLY A 10 7.65 -31.30 -0.44
C GLY A 10 7.61 -32.76 0.00
N LYS A 11 7.10 -33.68 -0.85
CA LYS A 11 6.98 -35.12 -0.60
C LYS A 11 6.10 -35.51 0.59
N GLN A 12 5.23 -34.61 1.05
CA GLN A 12 4.20 -34.94 2.05
C GLN A 12 2.98 -35.50 1.35
N GLU A 13 2.32 -36.50 1.97
CA GLU A 13 1.16 -37.18 1.43
C GLU A 13 0.01 -37.11 2.45
N PHE A 14 -1.20 -36.88 1.96
CA PHE A 14 -2.41 -36.74 2.78
C PHE A 14 -3.59 -37.47 2.15
N ASP A 15 -4.34 -38.22 2.96
CA ASP A 15 -5.63 -38.79 2.56
C ASP A 15 -6.75 -37.92 3.15
N VAL A 16 -7.46 -37.20 2.28
CA VAL A 16 -8.46 -36.21 2.68
C VAL A 16 -9.83 -36.50 2.09
N ALA A 17 -10.87 -36.11 2.80
CA ALA A 17 -12.26 -36.27 2.35
C ALA A 17 -12.64 -35.23 1.30
N SER A 18 -12.04 -34.04 1.35
CA SER A 18 -12.29 -32.96 0.40
C SER A 18 -11.05 -32.04 0.25
N ILE A 19 -10.98 -31.37 -0.89
CA ILE A 19 -9.95 -30.37 -1.19
C ILE A 19 -10.62 -29.04 -1.45
N VAL A 20 -10.19 -27.99 -0.75
CA VAL A 20 -10.60 -26.60 -1.01
C VAL A 20 -9.46 -25.90 -1.75
N ILE A 21 -9.71 -25.46 -2.98
CA ILE A 21 -8.75 -24.70 -3.78
C ILE A 21 -9.01 -23.21 -3.53
N ALA A 22 -8.11 -22.55 -2.80
CA ALA A 22 -8.17 -21.14 -2.45
C ALA A 22 -6.90 -20.41 -2.92
N GLY A 23 -6.44 -20.72 -4.14
CA GLY A 23 -5.18 -20.27 -4.73
C GLY A 23 -5.16 -18.77 -5.15
N GLY A 24 -6.29 -18.09 -5.10
CA GLY A 24 -6.44 -16.71 -5.57
C GLY A 24 -6.04 -16.56 -7.04
N VAL A 25 -5.44 -15.44 -7.37
CA VAL A 25 -4.91 -15.14 -8.72
C VAL A 25 -3.47 -15.63 -8.95
N GLY A 26 -2.98 -16.51 -8.10
CA GLY A 26 -1.59 -17.00 -8.13
C GLY A 26 -0.65 -16.18 -7.26
N SER A 27 0.65 -16.17 -7.60
CA SER A 27 1.61 -15.32 -6.89
C SER A 27 1.25 -13.85 -7.11
N PHE A 28 0.97 -13.14 -6.01
CA PHE A 28 0.70 -11.71 -6.07
C PHE A 28 1.98 -10.96 -6.45
N GLU A 29 2.05 -10.50 -7.69
CA GLU A 29 3.03 -9.50 -8.07
C GLU A 29 2.41 -8.11 -7.87
N PRO A 30 2.96 -7.30 -6.93
CA PRO A 30 2.48 -5.96 -6.73
C PRO A 30 2.57 -5.17 -8.03
N ARG A 31 1.56 -4.37 -8.34
CA ARG A 31 1.66 -3.43 -9.44
C ARG A 31 2.79 -2.46 -9.12
N LYS A 32 3.86 -2.51 -9.90
CA LYS A 32 5.03 -1.66 -9.68
C LYS A 32 4.68 -0.17 -9.75
N PHE A 33 5.45 0.61 -9.03
CA PHE A 33 5.36 2.06 -9.03
C PHE A 33 5.65 2.61 -10.44
N PRO A 34 4.91 3.62 -10.93
CA PRO A 34 4.95 4.00 -12.34
C PRO A 34 6.26 4.67 -12.79
N LEU A 35 7.15 5.02 -11.86
CA LEU A 35 8.44 5.65 -12.12
C LEU A 35 9.55 4.59 -12.02
N LYS A 36 10.19 4.25 -13.15
CA LYS A 36 11.25 3.22 -13.19
C LYS A 36 12.46 3.59 -12.31
N GLU A 37 12.79 4.87 -12.20
CA GLU A 37 13.86 5.37 -11.33
C GLU A 37 13.65 5.06 -9.85
N CYS A 38 12.42 4.70 -9.45
CA CYS A 38 12.10 4.31 -8.07
C CYS A 38 12.51 2.87 -7.73
N GLU A 39 12.84 2.02 -8.72
CA GLU A 39 13.20 0.61 -8.48
C GLU A 39 14.41 0.48 -7.54
N LYS A 40 15.36 1.41 -7.61
CA LYS A 40 16.54 1.44 -6.72
C LYS A 40 16.18 1.61 -5.23
N PHE A 41 15.00 2.11 -4.92
CA PHE A 41 14.53 2.36 -3.56
C PHE A 41 13.71 1.20 -2.97
N GLU A 42 13.44 0.15 -3.75
CA GLU A 42 12.68 -1.01 -3.28
C GLU A 42 13.36 -1.66 -2.07
N GLY A 43 12.60 -1.87 -1.01
CA GLY A 43 13.09 -2.46 0.25
C GLY A 43 13.86 -1.50 1.17
N SER A 44 14.26 -0.32 0.70
CA SER A 44 14.91 0.70 1.54
C SER A 44 13.97 1.82 1.97
N SER A 45 13.25 2.41 1.03
CA SER A 45 12.28 3.50 1.26
C SER A 45 11.03 3.42 0.38
N LEU A 46 10.98 2.48 -0.55
CA LEU A 46 9.79 2.11 -1.32
C LEU A 46 9.36 0.68 -0.97
N PHE A 47 8.13 0.51 -0.52
CA PHE A 47 7.60 -0.77 -0.07
C PHE A 47 6.27 -1.08 -0.74
N TYR A 48 6.10 -2.29 -1.26
CA TYR A 48 4.84 -2.80 -1.80
C TYR A 48 4.06 -3.64 -0.80
N SER A 49 4.70 -4.04 0.28
CA SER A 49 4.09 -4.75 1.41
C SER A 49 4.79 -4.37 2.71
N ILE A 50 4.03 -4.31 3.78
CA ILE A 50 4.54 -3.97 5.11
C ILE A 50 4.65 -5.26 5.93
N LYS A 51 5.88 -5.64 6.29
CA LYS A 51 6.16 -6.79 7.15
C LYS A 51 6.29 -6.41 8.61
N ASP A 52 6.88 -5.25 8.88
CA ASP A 52 7.01 -4.69 10.23
C ASP A 52 6.65 -3.21 10.22
N LYS A 53 5.56 -2.86 10.87
CA LYS A 53 5.09 -1.47 10.97
C LYS A 53 5.95 -0.58 11.86
N LYS A 54 6.77 -1.17 12.73
CA LYS A 54 7.63 -0.42 13.65
C LYS A 54 8.66 0.44 12.93
N ILE A 55 9.10 0.03 11.75
CA ILE A 55 10.08 0.79 10.95
C ILE A 55 9.56 2.16 10.49
N PHE A 56 8.25 2.37 10.54
CA PHE A 56 7.60 3.61 10.11
C PHE A 56 7.28 4.56 11.27
N LYS A 57 7.46 4.11 12.51
CA LYS A 57 7.13 4.92 13.70
C LYS A 57 7.85 6.28 13.67
N ASP A 58 7.12 7.35 14.00
CA ASP A 58 7.57 8.74 14.06
C ASP A 58 8.07 9.32 12.72
N LYS A 59 7.78 8.63 11.59
CA LYS A 59 8.18 9.05 10.24
C LYS A 59 7.04 9.71 9.47
N THR A 60 7.41 10.43 8.41
CA THR A 60 6.46 10.90 7.38
C THR A 60 6.37 9.86 6.27
N ILE A 61 5.17 9.36 6.02
CA ILE A 61 4.91 8.26 5.08
C ILE A 61 3.94 8.75 4.01
N SER A 62 4.24 8.41 2.77
CA SER A 62 3.32 8.62 1.64
C SER A 62 2.79 7.29 1.14
N ILE A 63 1.47 7.09 1.21
CA ILE A 63 0.76 5.89 0.77
C ILE A 63 0.04 6.21 -0.53
N PHE A 64 0.36 5.46 -1.59
CA PHE A 64 -0.28 5.61 -2.90
C PHE A 64 -1.27 4.49 -3.14
N GLY A 65 -2.54 4.83 -3.24
CA GLY A 65 -3.59 3.86 -3.50
C GLY A 65 -4.98 4.35 -3.10
N GLY A 66 -6.00 3.54 -3.34
CA GLY A 66 -7.39 3.87 -3.02
C GLY A 66 -8.27 2.63 -2.86
N GLY A 67 -7.66 1.45 -2.76
CA GLY A 67 -8.31 0.20 -2.38
C GLY A 67 -8.11 -0.11 -0.89
N ASP A 68 -8.70 -1.23 -0.43
CA ASP A 68 -8.71 -1.64 0.98
C ASP A 68 -7.32 -1.60 1.62
N SER A 69 -6.32 -2.20 0.99
CA SER A 69 -4.95 -2.23 1.55
C SER A 69 -4.37 -0.84 1.81
N ALA A 70 -4.60 0.14 0.93
CA ALA A 70 -4.08 1.49 1.12
C ALA A 70 -4.81 2.22 2.25
N LEU A 71 -6.14 2.06 2.33
CA LEU A 71 -6.96 2.65 3.38
C LEU A 71 -6.63 2.06 4.75
N ASP A 72 -6.52 0.73 4.85
CA ASP A 72 -6.20 0.04 6.10
C ASP A 72 -4.83 0.45 6.64
N TRP A 73 -3.81 0.51 5.77
CA TRP A 73 -2.49 0.98 6.17
C TRP A 73 -2.45 2.47 6.54
N ALA A 74 -3.23 3.30 5.85
CA ALA A 74 -3.33 4.72 6.20
C ALA A 74 -3.96 4.90 7.60
N ILE A 75 -5.03 4.17 7.90
CA ILE A 75 -5.67 4.17 9.21
C ILE A 75 -4.73 3.66 10.30
N GLU A 76 -4.10 2.50 10.08
CA GLU A 76 -3.23 1.87 11.07
C GLU A 76 -2.00 2.74 11.38
N LEU A 77 -1.30 3.23 10.36
CA LEU A 77 -0.07 3.99 10.52
C LEU A 77 -0.30 5.42 11.01
N SER A 78 -1.48 5.99 10.81
CA SER A 78 -1.81 7.33 11.33
C SER A 78 -1.75 7.44 12.86
N ASN A 79 -1.78 6.31 13.57
CA ASN A 79 -1.64 6.29 15.02
C ASN A 79 -0.20 6.55 15.51
N THR A 80 0.80 6.31 14.67
CA THR A 80 2.22 6.35 15.07
C THR A 80 3.11 7.14 14.12
N SER A 81 2.57 7.67 13.04
CA SER A 81 3.32 8.27 11.94
C SER A 81 2.53 9.42 11.31
N LYS A 82 3.22 10.33 10.62
CA LYS A 82 2.56 11.33 9.77
C LYS A 82 2.25 10.70 8.42
N VAL A 83 0.97 10.53 8.10
CA VAL A 83 0.53 9.84 6.88
C VAL A 83 -0.01 10.82 5.86
N ASN A 84 0.51 10.73 4.62
CA ASN A 84 -0.05 11.33 3.43
C ASN A 84 -0.68 10.20 2.59
N LEU A 85 -2.00 10.14 2.48
CA LEU A 85 -2.70 9.22 1.59
C LEU A 85 -2.96 9.92 0.26
N ILE A 86 -2.38 9.39 -0.80
CA ILE A 86 -2.45 9.95 -2.15
C ILE A 86 -3.23 9.01 -3.06
N HIS A 87 -4.30 9.51 -3.67
CA HIS A 87 -5.13 8.76 -4.59
C HIS A 87 -5.37 9.53 -5.89
N ARG A 88 -5.22 8.84 -7.02
CA ARG A 88 -5.36 9.44 -8.36
C ARG A 88 -6.79 9.78 -8.77
N ARG A 89 -7.79 9.26 -8.07
CA ARG A 89 -9.21 9.50 -8.35
C ARG A 89 -9.84 10.29 -7.22
N ASP A 90 -11.05 10.78 -7.44
CA ASP A 90 -11.86 11.43 -6.42
C ASP A 90 -12.46 10.41 -5.44
N GLY A 91 -12.95 9.28 -5.97
CA GLY A 91 -13.58 8.20 -5.19
C GLY A 91 -12.64 7.02 -4.94
N PHE A 92 -12.77 6.41 -3.78
CA PHE A 92 -12.05 5.21 -3.36
C PHE A 92 -12.79 3.93 -3.79
N SER A 93 -12.04 2.83 -3.93
CA SER A 93 -12.59 1.51 -4.27
C SER A 93 -12.56 0.52 -3.08
N GLY A 94 -12.08 0.94 -1.93
CA GLY A 94 -12.12 0.14 -0.70
C GLY A 94 -13.47 0.20 0.01
N ALA A 95 -13.61 -0.57 1.09
CA ALA A 95 -14.81 -0.65 1.90
C ALA A 95 -15.25 0.74 2.40
N GLU A 96 -16.54 1.02 2.35
CA GLU A 96 -17.10 2.33 2.72
C GLU A 96 -16.77 2.73 4.17
N SER A 97 -16.74 1.76 5.08
CA SER A 97 -16.32 1.99 6.47
C SER A 97 -14.88 2.48 6.59
N SER A 98 -13.94 1.93 5.80
CA SER A 98 -12.55 2.37 5.77
C SER A 98 -12.42 3.76 5.13
N VAL A 99 -13.19 4.03 4.07
CA VAL A 99 -13.25 5.36 3.42
C VAL A 99 -13.75 6.41 4.42
N GLN A 100 -14.84 6.12 5.13
CA GLN A 100 -15.39 7.03 6.15
C GLN A 100 -14.35 7.30 7.24
N LYS A 101 -13.68 6.25 7.73
CA LYS A 101 -12.65 6.38 8.77
C LYS A 101 -11.47 7.24 8.34
N VAL A 102 -11.00 7.10 7.10
CA VAL A 102 -9.94 7.95 6.53
C VAL A 102 -10.36 9.43 6.49
N LYS A 103 -11.60 9.72 6.08
CA LYS A 103 -12.14 11.09 6.07
C LYS A 103 -12.19 11.70 7.47
N GLU A 104 -12.69 10.95 8.44
CA GLU A 104 -12.71 11.38 9.85
C GLU A 104 -11.30 11.69 10.39
N LEU A 105 -10.32 10.82 10.09
CA LEU A 105 -8.93 11.04 10.50
C LEU A 105 -8.32 12.26 9.83
N HIS A 106 -8.69 12.53 8.57
CA HIS A 106 -8.28 13.73 7.86
C HIS A 106 -8.87 15.00 8.49
N GLU A 107 -10.16 15.02 8.78
CA GLU A 107 -10.84 16.13 9.45
C GLU A 107 -10.26 16.41 10.86
N GLN A 108 -9.82 15.34 11.56
CA GLN A 108 -9.13 15.44 12.85
C GLN A 108 -7.65 15.86 12.73
N GLY A 109 -7.12 16.04 11.53
CA GLY A 109 -5.71 16.39 11.29
C GLY A 109 -4.71 15.26 11.59
N LYS A 110 -5.18 14.01 11.71
CA LYS A 110 -4.34 12.84 12.01
C LYS A 110 -3.66 12.24 10.78
N LEU A 111 -4.20 12.51 9.59
CA LEU A 111 -3.57 12.19 8.32
C LEU A 111 -3.91 13.26 7.28
N ASN A 112 -3.12 13.35 6.22
CA ASN A 112 -3.40 14.19 5.07
C ASN A 112 -3.96 13.34 3.94
N LEU A 113 -5.03 13.83 3.31
CA LEU A 113 -5.70 13.18 2.20
C LEU A 113 -5.54 14.01 0.93
N TYR A 114 -5.03 13.38 -0.14
CA TYR A 114 -4.81 14.00 -1.45
C TYR A 114 -5.51 13.16 -2.52
N THR A 115 -6.70 13.57 -2.95
CA THR A 115 -7.43 12.98 -4.09
C THR A 115 -7.11 13.72 -5.37
N LYS A 116 -7.21 13.03 -6.54
CA LYS A 116 -6.85 13.54 -7.87
C LYS A 116 -5.36 13.88 -8.03
N TYR A 117 -4.51 13.34 -7.15
CA TYR A 117 -3.06 13.48 -7.23
C TYR A 117 -2.39 12.19 -7.69
N GLN A 118 -1.37 12.34 -8.52
CA GLN A 118 -0.50 11.25 -8.97
C GLN A 118 0.94 11.59 -8.62
N ILE A 119 1.78 10.55 -8.53
CA ILE A 119 3.22 10.76 -8.41
C ILE A 119 3.73 11.49 -9.64
N ASN A 120 4.53 12.52 -9.42
CA ASN A 120 5.17 13.29 -10.50
C ASN A 120 6.67 12.97 -10.58
N SER A 121 7.38 13.01 -9.46
CA SER A 121 8.79 12.64 -9.38
C SER A 121 9.21 12.27 -7.97
N VAL A 122 10.36 11.62 -7.86
CA VAL A 122 11.01 11.24 -6.62
C VAL A 122 12.47 11.65 -6.68
N LEU A 123 13.00 12.22 -5.62
CA LEU A 123 14.41 12.61 -5.50
C LEU A 123 15.04 11.92 -4.30
N GLY A 124 16.30 11.54 -4.46
CA GLY A 124 17.12 10.88 -3.43
C GLY A 124 18.19 10.02 -4.06
N ASP A 125 19.22 9.71 -3.30
CA ASP A 125 20.34 8.84 -3.72
C ASP A 125 20.13 7.40 -3.26
N ASP A 126 20.40 7.08 -2.00
CA ASP A 126 20.20 5.74 -1.41
C ASP A 126 18.78 5.54 -0.87
N LYS A 127 18.10 6.62 -0.54
CA LYS A 127 16.71 6.66 -0.05
C LYS A 127 15.96 7.79 -0.70
N ILE A 128 14.64 7.72 -0.63
CA ILE A 128 13.78 8.80 -1.09
C ILE A 128 13.84 9.95 -0.07
N ASP A 129 14.29 11.11 -0.49
CA ASP A 129 14.35 12.33 0.33
C ASP A 129 13.16 13.24 0.08
N LEU A 130 12.68 13.29 -1.16
CA LEU A 130 11.59 14.16 -1.58
C LEU A 130 10.66 13.45 -2.57
N ILE A 131 9.37 13.62 -2.37
CA ILE A 131 8.32 13.17 -3.28
C ILE A 131 7.57 14.39 -3.79
N LYS A 132 7.34 14.45 -5.10
CA LYS A 132 6.46 15.43 -5.73
C LYS A 132 5.24 14.73 -6.28
N ILE A 133 4.07 15.26 -5.96
CA ILE A 133 2.78 14.82 -6.52
C ILE A 133 2.16 15.95 -7.33
N LYS A 134 1.41 15.59 -8.37
CA LYS A 134 0.74 16.52 -9.26
C LYS A 134 -0.75 16.24 -9.28
N HIS A 135 -1.55 17.27 -9.05
CA HIS A 135 -3.00 17.24 -9.19
C HIS A 135 -3.41 17.31 -10.67
N ASP A 136 -4.62 16.89 -10.99
CA ASP A 136 -5.17 16.88 -12.35
C ASP A 136 -5.26 18.29 -12.97
N ASP A 137 -5.39 19.35 -12.15
CA ASP A 137 -5.38 20.77 -12.59
C ASP A 137 -3.97 21.35 -12.78
N GLY A 138 -2.92 20.57 -12.45
CA GLY A 138 -1.52 20.96 -12.60
C GLY A 138 -0.82 21.41 -11.32
N GLU A 139 -1.52 21.57 -10.18
CA GLU A 139 -0.89 21.89 -8.91
C GLU A 139 0.14 20.83 -8.51
N ILE A 140 1.32 21.28 -8.02
CA ILE A 140 2.38 20.38 -7.52
C ILE A 140 2.54 20.60 -6.01
N LYS A 141 2.58 19.49 -5.28
CA LYS A 141 2.92 19.46 -3.85
C LYS A 141 4.17 18.63 -3.63
N GLU A 142 4.95 19.02 -2.63
CA GLU A 142 6.21 18.38 -2.28
C GLU A 142 6.18 17.89 -0.82
N PHE A 143 6.73 16.69 -0.59
CA PHE A 143 6.85 16.10 0.74
C PHE A 143 8.29 15.63 0.95
N LYS A 144 8.91 16.11 2.04
CA LYS A 144 10.15 15.51 2.51
C LYS A 144 9.83 14.20 3.23
N THR A 145 10.57 13.15 2.92
CA THR A 145 10.55 11.87 3.63
C THR A 145 11.68 11.87 4.64
N VAL A 146 11.43 11.33 5.81
CA VAL A 146 12.44 11.25 6.89
C VAL A 146 12.62 9.80 7.31
#